data_57e0a12cb0fd07c40aecdd4d3df6fac6
#
_entry.id   57e0a12cb0fd07c40aecdd4d3df6fac6
#
_cell.length_a   1.000
_cell.length_b   1.000
_cell.length_c   1.000
_cell.angle_alpha   90.00
_cell.angle_beta   90.00
_cell.angle_gamma   90.00
#
_symmetry.space_group_name_H-M   'P 1'
#
loop_
_entity.id
_entity.type
_entity.pdbx_description
1 polymer ?
#
loop_
_entity_poly.entity_id
_entity_poly.type
_entity_poly.pdbx_seq_one_letter_code
_entity_poly.pdbx_strand_id
1 'polypeptide(L)'
;MIDDLRHRSAAEVFEDHLRLAGEHRFEEDIERNVSPTIVILERRGIFRGREGAKELARLLEQELPKAPYSYTNRLIEGRVAFLEWTSEAKHARVRDGADSFVIENGWIAAQTIHYTVEAK
;
A
#
# COMPACT_ATOMS: atom_id res chain seq x y z
N MET A 1 -13.31 18.64 0.94
CA MET A 1 -12.56 19.22 2.08
C MET A 1 -11.65 18.16 2.67
N ILE A 2 -10.50 18.58 3.18
CA ILE A 2 -9.55 17.66 3.79
C ILE A 2 -10.20 16.87 4.94
N ASP A 3 -11.06 17.52 5.73
CA ASP A 3 -11.73 16.87 6.86
C ASP A 3 -12.63 15.73 6.42
N ASP A 4 -13.19 15.81 5.22
CA ASP A 4 -14.06 14.74 4.72
C ASP A 4 -13.30 13.43 4.54
N LEU A 5 -12.02 13.50 4.20
CA LEU A 5 -11.18 12.31 4.07
C LEU A 5 -11.02 11.59 5.41
N ARG A 6 -11.03 12.34 6.53
CA ARG A 6 -10.88 11.76 7.87
C ARG A 6 -12.16 11.10 8.38
N HIS A 7 -13.29 11.37 7.73
CA HIS A 7 -14.58 10.78 8.09
C HIS A 7 -14.91 9.54 7.29
N ARG A 8 -14.05 9.13 6.36
CA ARG A 8 -14.28 7.92 5.58
C ARG A 8 -14.19 6.68 6.46
N SER A 9 -14.96 5.64 6.12
CA SER A 9 -14.84 4.33 6.74
C SER A 9 -13.49 3.69 6.38
N ALA A 10 -13.08 2.68 7.15
CA ALA A 10 -11.87 1.94 6.82
C ALA A 10 -11.97 1.31 5.42
N ALA A 11 -13.14 0.79 5.06
CA ALA A 11 -13.35 0.22 3.72
C ALA A 11 -13.15 1.24 2.62
N GLU A 12 -13.64 2.47 2.82
CA GLU A 12 -13.46 3.53 1.82
C GLU A 12 -12.00 3.92 1.64
N VAL A 13 -11.25 4.01 2.75
CA VAL A 13 -9.82 4.30 2.71
C VAL A 13 -9.08 3.17 1.99
N PHE A 14 -9.40 1.93 2.31
CA PHE A 14 -8.76 0.76 1.72
C PHE A 14 -8.97 0.74 0.20
N GLU A 15 -10.20 0.94 -0.25
CA GLU A 15 -10.51 0.93 -1.69
C GLU A 15 -9.84 2.09 -2.43
N ASP A 16 -9.78 3.27 -1.82
CA ASP A 16 -9.10 4.41 -2.42
C ASP A 16 -7.60 4.15 -2.56
N HIS A 17 -6.99 3.57 -1.52
CA HIS A 17 -5.58 3.17 -1.55
C HIS A 17 -5.31 2.17 -2.67
N LEU A 18 -6.11 1.11 -2.78
CA LEU A 18 -5.91 0.09 -3.80
C LEU A 18 -6.04 0.66 -5.21
N ARG A 19 -7.00 1.54 -5.40
CA ARG A 19 -7.22 2.18 -6.70
C ARG A 19 -6.01 3.05 -7.09
N LEU A 20 -5.57 3.93 -6.18
CA LEU A 20 -4.48 4.85 -6.49
C LEU A 20 -3.15 4.13 -6.64
N ALA A 21 -2.86 3.15 -5.79
CA ALA A 21 -1.65 2.35 -5.91
C ALA A 21 -1.66 1.55 -7.22
N GLY A 22 -2.81 0.98 -7.59
CA GLY A 22 -2.96 0.25 -8.85
C GLY A 22 -2.75 1.11 -10.08
N GLU A 23 -3.05 2.41 -9.98
CA GLU A 23 -2.83 3.39 -11.04
C GLU A 23 -1.44 4.03 -10.98
N HIS A 24 -0.59 3.59 -10.06
CA HIS A 24 0.75 4.15 -9.82
C HIS A 24 0.74 5.63 -9.43
N ARG A 25 -0.35 6.07 -8.79
CA ARG A 25 -0.51 7.44 -8.30
C ARG A 25 -0.12 7.49 -6.83
N PHE A 26 1.14 7.16 -6.56
CA PHE A 26 1.63 6.94 -5.19
C PHE A 26 1.65 8.21 -4.33
N GLU A 27 2.00 9.35 -4.91
CA GLU A 27 2.03 10.60 -4.13
C GLU A 27 0.63 11.01 -3.68
N GLU A 28 -0.34 10.89 -4.56
CA GLU A 28 -1.73 11.20 -4.24
C GLU A 28 -2.27 10.23 -3.19
N ASP A 29 -1.97 8.94 -3.33
CA ASP A 29 -2.36 7.93 -2.36
C ASP A 29 -1.80 8.26 -0.97
N ILE A 30 -0.51 8.56 -0.90
CA ILE A 30 0.13 8.85 0.37
C ILE A 30 -0.49 10.07 1.03
N GLU A 31 -0.72 11.14 0.27
CA GLU A 31 -1.32 12.36 0.81
C GLU A 31 -2.74 12.14 1.32
N ARG A 32 -3.55 11.37 0.60
CA ARG A 32 -4.95 11.15 0.94
C ARG A 32 -5.14 10.11 2.04
N ASN A 33 -4.35 9.05 2.02
CA ASN A 33 -4.67 7.82 2.74
C ASN A 33 -3.68 7.47 3.83
N VAL A 34 -2.44 7.93 3.77
CA VAL A 34 -1.38 7.49 4.68
C VAL A 34 -1.23 8.47 5.83
N SER A 35 -1.33 7.95 7.06
CA SER A 35 -1.14 8.77 8.26
C SER A 35 0.24 9.43 8.25
N PRO A 36 0.33 10.71 8.67
CA PRO A 36 1.65 11.35 8.82
C PRO A 36 2.59 10.61 9.76
N THR A 37 2.04 9.78 10.65
CA THR A 37 2.83 9.02 11.63
C THR A 37 2.78 7.52 11.37
N ILE A 38 2.51 7.10 10.15
CA ILE A 38 2.44 5.68 9.80
C ILE A 38 3.72 4.95 10.17
N VAL A 39 3.57 3.68 10.54
CA VAL A 39 4.69 2.74 10.68
C VAL A 39 4.45 1.62 9.67
N ILE A 40 5.44 1.35 8.84
CA ILE A 40 5.39 0.27 7.87
C ILE A 40 6.50 -0.72 8.22
N LEU A 41 6.12 -1.97 8.40
CA LEU A 41 7.08 -3.04 8.65
C LEU A 41 7.25 -3.86 7.37
N GLU A 42 8.47 -4.04 6.98
CA GLU A 42 8.81 -4.74 5.74
C GLU A 42 10.14 -5.46 5.99
N ARG A 43 10.45 -6.51 5.23
CA ARG A 43 11.63 -7.35 5.52
C ARG A 43 12.96 -6.59 5.60
N ARG A 44 13.06 -5.42 4.96
CA ARG A 44 14.29 -4.61 4.99
C ARG A 44 14.37 -3.74 6.25
N GLY A 45 13.26 -3.59 6.98
CA GLY A 45 13.24 -2.82 8.21
C GLY A 45 11.96 -2.04 8.40
N ILE A 46 12.08 -0.94 9.12
CA ILE A 46 10.95 -0.10 9.52
C ILE A 46 11.00 1.18 8.70
N PHE A 47 9.88 1.49 8.04
CA PHE A 47 9.71 2.73 7.29
C PHE A 47 8.71 3.59 8.08
N ARG A 48 9.08 4.84 8.38
CA ARG A 48 8.28 5.70 9.26
C ARG A 48 7.78 6.93 8.53
N GLY A 49 6.53 7.30 8.81
CA GLY A 49 5.93 8.52 8.32
C GLY A 49 5.75 8.53 6.82
N ARG A 50 5.32 9.67 6.30
CA ARG A 50 5.10 9.80 4.85
C ARG A 50 6.39 9.67 4.05
N GLU A 51 7.52 10.12 4.62
CA GLU A 51 8.80 9.97 3.94
C GLU A 51 9.18 8.49 3.79
N GLY A 52 8.92 7.68 4.83
CA GLY A 52 9.12 6.24 4.74
C GLY A 52 8.21 5.59 3.71
N ALA A 53 6.95 6.02 3.64
CA ALA A 53 6.00 5.52 2.64
C ALA A 53 6.45 5.87 1.22
N LYS A 54 6.96 7.09 1.02
CA LYS A 54 7.49 7.51 -0.29
C LYS A 54 8.71 6.70 -0.68
N GLU A 55 9.59 6.41 0.26
CA GLU A 55 10.77 5.59 0.01
C GLU A 55 10.37 4.18 -0.43
N LEU A 56 9.41 3.57 0.26
CA LEU A 56 8.93 2.24 -0.12
C LEU A 56 8.29 2.26 -1.50
N ALA A 57 7.52 3.29 -1.83
CA ALA A 57 6.92 3.43 -3.17
C ALA A 57 8.01 3.53 -4.26
N ARG A 58 9.10 4.25 -3.98
CA ARG A 58 10.23 4.33 -4.92
C ARG A 58 10.89 2.98 -5.13
N LEU A 59 11.09 2.22 -4.05
CA LEU A 59 11.67 0.88 -4.13
C LEU A 59 10.80 -0.06 -4.96
N LEU A 60 9.50 -0.04 -4.73
CA LEU A 60 8.56 -0.84 -5.52
C LEU A 60 8.63 -0.48 -7.01
N GLU A 61 8.67 0.81 -7.33
CA GLU A 61 8.73 1.25 -8.71
C GLU A 61 10.04 0.88 -9.37
N GLN A 62 11.16 0.88 -8.63
CA GLN A 62 12.44 0.44 -9.13
C GLN A 62 12.48 -1.06 -9.37
N GLU A 63 11.87 -1.82 -8.48
CA GLU A 63 11.87 -3.28 -8.56
C GLU A 63 10.88 -3.82 -9.59
N LEU A 64 9.76 -3.14 -9.75
CA LEU A 64 8.67 -3.56 -10.64
C LEU A 64 8.24 -2.37 -11.52
N PRO A 65 9.11 -1.88 -12.41
CA PRO A 65 8.83 -0.67 -13.18
C PRO A 65 7.54 -0.79 -14.00
N LYS A 66 6.61 0.15 -13.78
CA LYS A 66 5.35 0.26 -14.53
C LYS A 66 4.52 -1.02 -14.52
N ALA A 67 4.73 -1.89 -13.54
CA ALA A 67 4.04 -3.16 -13.49
C ALA A 67 2.60 -2.99 -12.99
N PRO A 68 1.63 -3.65 -13.62
CA PRO A 68 0.29 -3.69 -13.04
C PRO A 68 0.26 -4.58 -11.81
N TYR A 69 -0.57 -4.23 -10.84
CA TYR A 69 -0.82 -5.05 -9.66
C TYR A 69 -2.15 -5.79 -9.84
N SER A 70 -2.15 -7.07 -9.55
CA SER A 70 -3.37 -7.87 -9.50
C SER A 70 -3.69 -8.17 -8.05
N TYR A 71 -4.83 -7.69 -7.57
CA TYR A 71 -5.26 -7.91 -6.19
C TYR A 71 -6.05 -9.23 -6.16
N THR A 72 -5.41 -10.28 -5.67
CA THR A 72 -5.96 -11.64 -5.75
C THR A 72 -6.86 -11.98 -4.57
N ASN A 73 -6.70 -11.31 -3.45
CA ASN A 73 -7.54 -11.49 -2.28
C ASN A 73 -7.54 -10.20 -1.46
N ARG A 74 -8.72 -9.73 -1.05
CA ARG A 74 -8.84 -8.56 -0.19
C ARG A 74 -9.90 -8.82 0.86
N LEU A 75 -9.54 -8.59 2.12
CA LEU A 75 -10.42 -8.79 3.26
C LEU A 75 -10.35 -7.58 4.16
N ILE A 76 -11.47 -7.20 4.73
CA ILE A 76 -11.50 -6.12 5.70
C ILE A 76 -12.54 -6.43 6.76
N GLU A 77 -12.17 -6.22 8.03
CA GLU A 77 -13.05 -6.35 9.17
C GLU A 77 -12.73 -5.24 10.16
N GLY A 78 -13.69 -4.36 10.41
CA GLY A 78 -13.46 -3.20 11.25
C GLY A 78 -12.32 -2.35 10.72
N ARG A 79 -11.29 -2.18 11.51
CA ARG A 79 -10.12 -1.37 11.15
C ARG A 79 -8.95 -2.17 10.59
N VAL A 80 -9.09 -3.47 10.43
CA VAL A 80 -8.00 -4.36 9.97
C VAL A 80 -8.30 -4.80 8.55
N ALA A 81 -7.31 -4.66 7.66
CA ALA A 81 -7.44 -5.09 6.27
C ALA A 81 -6.26 -5.97 5.89
N PHE A 82 -6.52 -6.87 4.95
CA PHE A 82 -5.53 -7.81 4.43
C PHE A 82 -5.64 -7.86 2.91
N LEU A 83 -4.48 -7.92 2.26
CA LEU A 83 -4.39 -7.93 0.81
C LEU A 83 -3.36 -8.95 0.36
N GLU A 84 -3.72 -9.76 -0.63
CA GLU A 84 -2.73 -10.54 -1.37
C GLU A 84 -2.70 -10.05 -2.81
N TRP A 85 -1.51 -10.01 -3.39
CA TRP A 85 -1.34 -9.45 -4.72
C TRP A 85 -0.20 -10.10 -5.49
N THR A 86 -0.27 -9.95 -6.81
CA THR A 86 0.80 -10.34 -7.71
C THR A 86 1.11 -9.17 -8.64
N SER A 87 2.27 -9.21 -9.28
CA SER A 87 2.65 -8.17 -10.22
C SER A 87 3.59 -8.75 -11.27
N GLU A 88 3.46 -8.27 -12.51
CA GLU A 88 4.28 -8.71 -13.63
C GLU A 88 4.92 -7.51 -14.29
N ALA A 89 6.22 -7.31 -14.10
CA ALA A 89 6.99 -6.34 -14.84
C ALA A 89 7.69 -7.03 -16.01
N LYS A 90 8.39 -6.24 -16.82
CA LYS A 90 9.06 -6.79 -18.00
C LYS A 90 10.13 -7.81 -17.65
N HIS A 91 10.92 -7.55 -16.62
CA HIS A 91 12.07 -8.37 -16.25
C HIS A 91 11.99 -8.95 -14.84
N ALA A 92 10.88 -8.74 -14.15
CA ALA A 92 10.72 -9.21 -12.77
C ALA A 92 9.24 -9.43 -12.48
N ARG A 93 8.96 -10.22 -11.44
CA ARG A 93 7.57 -10.45 -11.00
C ARG A 93 7.51 -10.69 -9.50
N VAL A 94 6.30 -10.54 -8.97
CA VAL A 94 5.96 -10.93 -7.59
C VAL A 94 4.76 -11.87 -7.65
N ARG A 95 4.87 -13.00 -6.96
CA ARG A 95 3.78 -13.99 -6.87
C ARG A 95 3.23 -14.15 -5.46
N ASP A 96 3.87 -13.54 -4.46
CA ASP A 96 3.58 -13.75 -3.04
C ASP A 96 3.34 -12.47 -2.27
N GLY A 97 2.89 -11.41 -2.93
CA GLY A 97 2.63 -10.15 -2.24
C GLY A 97 1.55 -10.28 -1.18
N ALA A 98 1.81 -9.74 0.01
CA ALA A 98 0.86 -9.75 1.10
C ALA A 98 1.04 -8.52 1.98
N ASP A 99 -0.03 -7.76 2.18
CA ASP A 99 -0.02 -6.56 3.00
C ASP A 99 -1.09 -6.68 4.07
N SER A 100 -0.82 -6.13 5.24
CA SER A 100 -1.81 -5.96 6.30
C SER A 100 -1.87 -4.49 6.68
N PHE A 101 -3.05 -4.03 7.10
CA PHE A 101 -3.27 -2.61 7.38
C PHE A 101 -4.07 -2.46 8.67
N VAL A 102 -3.77 -1.40 9.43
CA VAL A 102 -4.66 -0.87 10.45
C VAL A 102 -5.12 0.49 9.94
N ILE A 103 -6.43 0.65 9.80
CA ILE A 103 -7.03 1.85 9.22
C ILE A 103 -7.98 2.45 10.24
N GLU A 104 -7.73 3.70 10.63
CA GLU A 104 -8.56 4.40 11.61
C GLU A 104 -8.50 5.90 11.38
N ASN A 105 -9.59 6.57 11.72
CA ASN A 105 -9.71 8.02 11.56
C ASN A 105 -9.46 8.49 10.12
N GLY A 106 -9.84 7.67 9.14
CA GLY A 106 -9.65 7.99 7.73
C GLY A 106 -8.22 7.89 7.25
N TRP A 107 -7.33 7.24 8.02
CA TRP A 107 -5.92 7.05 7.69
C TRP A 107 -5.51 5.60 7.74
N ILE A 108 -4.56 5.21 6.90
CA ILE A 108 -3.80 3.99 7.13
C ILE A 108 -2.76 4.33 8.20
N ALA A 109 -2.96 3.79 9.39
CA ALA A 109 -2.14 4.11 10.56
C ALA A 109 -0.92 3.21 10.69
N ALA A 110 -1.04 1.96 10.22
CA ALA A 110 0.06 1.00 10.24
C ALA A 110 -0.11 0.04 9.06
N GLN A 111 1.00 -0.47 8.57
CA GLN A 111 1.01 -1.40 7.45
C GLN A 111 2.15 -2.38 7.60
N THR A 112 1.92 -3.63 7.23
CA THR A 112 3.00 -4.58 6.95
C THR A 112 2.94 -4.91 5.47
N ILE A 113 4.08 -5.19 4.87
CA ILE A 113 4.14 -5.60 3.47
C ILE A 113 5.24 -6.64 3.28
N HIS A 114 4.90 -7.70 2.59
CA HIS A 114 5.85 -8.74 2.23
C HIS A 114 5.71 -9.08 0.75
N TYR A 115 6.84 -9.17 0.06
CA TYR A 115 6.86 -9.66 -1.32
C TYR A 115 8.27 -10.12 -1.67
N THR A 116 8.35 -11.07 -2.59
CA THR A 116 9.63 -11.55 -3.14
C THR A 116 9.68 -11.15 -4.61
N VAL A 117 10.75 -10.47 -5.02
CA VAL A 117 10.97 -10.11 -6.42
C VAL A 117 11.74 -11.25 -7.09
N GLU A 118 11.13 -11.82 -8.12
CA GLU A 118 11.75 -12.90 -8.90
C GLU A 118 12.14 -12.34 -10.27
N ALA A 119 13.36 -12.60 -10.70
CA ALA A 119 13.78 -12.25 -12.05
C ALA A 119 13.09 -13.16 -13.07
N LYS A 120 12.82 -12.62 -14.22
CA LYS A 120 12.28 -13.37 -15.35
C LYS A 120 13.37 -13.79 -16.30
#